data_1b44c0d537f5a1cca41b6de5775aba54
#
_entry.id   1b44c0d537f5a1cca41b6de5775aba54
#
_cell.length_a   1.000
_cell.length_b   1.000
_cell.length_c   1.000
_cell.angle_alpha   90.00
_cell.angle_beta   90.00
_cell.angle_gamma   90.00
#
_symmetry.space_group_name_H-M   'P 1'
#
loop_
_entity.id
_entity.type
_entity.pdbx_description
1 polymer ?
#
loop_
_entity_poly.entity_id
_entity_poly.type
_entity_poly.pdbx_seq_one_letter_code
_entity_poly.pdbx_strand_id
1 'polypeptide(L)'
;MTFKFFSDPGHGWLRVDVASAQAVGLEPSSFSKFSYQQGHWLYLEEDVDAFRFIKAYMDKNNNIPVIREHSSDRPSVIRNYPRIAA
;
A
#
# COMPACT_ATOMS: atom_id res chain seq x y z
N MET A 1 12.60 -2.48 7.64
CA MET A 1 11.33 -1.76 7.82
C MET A 1 10.16 -2.70 7.61
N THR A 2 9.13 -2.57 8.42
CA THR A 2 7.99 -3.49 8.41
C THR A 2 6.74 -2.75 7.95
N PHE A 3 6.01 -3.35 7.01
CA PHE A 3 4.74 -2.82 6.51
C PHE A 3 3.62 -3.79 6.85
N LYS A 4 2.40 -3.27 6.97
CA LYS A 4 1.22 -4.08 7.24
C LYS A 4 0.43 -4.28 5.96
N PHE A 5 -0.01 -5.51 5.73
CA PHE A 5 -0.90 -5.86 4.63
C PHE A 5 -2.25 -6.24 5.22
N PHE A 6 -3.29 -5.54 4.84
CA PHE A 6 -4.64 -5.77 5.33
C PHE A 6 -5.46 -6.43 4.23
N SER A 7 -6.14 -7.53 4.58
CA SER A 7 -7.02 -8.19 3.63
C SER A 7 -8.39 -8.41 4.23
N ASP A 8 -9.41 -8.36 3.38
CA ASP A 8 -10.76 -8.79 3.71
C ASP A 8 -11.19 -9.84 2.67
N PRO A 9 -12.43 -10.36 2.72
CA PRO A 9 -12.79 -11.46 1.81
C PRO A 9 -12.64 -11.15 0.33
N GLY A 10 -12.67 -9.88 -0.08
CA GLY A 10 -12.63 -9.52 -1.48
C GLY A 10 -11.33 -8.92 -1.97
N HIS A 11 -10.56 -8.27 -1.11
CA HIS A 11 -9.37 -7.51 -1.52
C HIS A 11 -8.31 -7.47 -0.45
N GLY A 12 -7.12 -6.94 -0.84
CA GLY A 12 -6.04 -6.68 0.08
C GLY A 12 -5.34 -5.37 -0.25
N TRP A 13 -4.70 -4.77 0.76
CA TRP A 13 -4.00 -3.48 0.63
C TRP A 13 -2.73 -3.51 1.47
N LEU A 14 -1.64 -3.05 0.85
CA LEU A 14 -0.38 -2.83 1.57
C LEU A 14 -0.39 -1.39 2.09
N ARG A 15 -0.27 -1.24 3.41
CA ARG A 15 -0.18 0.09 4.01
C ARG A 15 1.25 0.59 3.98
N VAL A 16 1.44 1.76 3.36
CA VAL A 16 2.74 2.41 3.25
C VAL A 16 2.55 3.88 3.57
N ASP A 17 3.40 4.45 4.42
CA ASP A 17 3.36 5.89 4.65
C ASP A 17 3.95 6.64 3.45
N VAL A 18 3.50 7.87 3.26
CA VAL A 18 3.93 8.69 2.12
C VAL A 18 5.45 8.85 2.09
N ALA A 19 6.08 9.06 3.26
CA ALA A 19 7.53 9.24 3.32
C ALA A 19 8.30 8.00 2.85
N SER A 20 7.82 6.80 3.20
CA SER A 20 8.45 5.56 2.74
C SER A 20 8.31 5.37 1.22
N ALA A 21 7.16 5.76 0.66
CA ALA A 21 6.99 5.74 -0.79
C ALA A 21 7.95 6.73 -1.47
N GLN A 22 8.04 7.93 -0.94
CA GLN A 22 8.96 8.96 -1.47
C GLN A 22 10.42 8.52 -1.39
N ALA A 23 10.79 7.80 -0.34
CA ALA A 23 12.16 7.30 -0.18
C ALA A 23 12.57 6.33 -1.29
N VAL A 24 11.62 5.70 -1.97
CA VAL A 24 11.89 4.83 -3.11
C VAL A 24 11.47 5.46 -4.44
N GLY A 25 11.26 6.77 -4.45
CA GLY A 25 10.98 7.52 -5.67
C GLY A 25 9.54 7.54 -6.12
N LEU A 26 8.58 7.22 -5.24
CA LEU A 26 7.18 7.18 -5.59
C LEU A 26 6.39 8.22 -4.81
N GLU A 27 5.53 8.94 -5.51
CA GLU A 27 4.59 9.89 -4.93
C GLU A 27 3.21 9.26 -4.84
N PRO A 28 2.27 9.81 -4.03
CA PRO A 28 0.89 9.30 -4.06
C PRO A 28 0.32 9.23 -5.48
N SER A 29 0.65 10.22 -6.33
CA SER A 29 0.20 10.23 -7.72
C SER A 29 0.81 9.13 -8.58
N SER A 30 1.81 8.42 -8.10
CA SER A 30 2.40 7.27 -8.80
C SER A 30 1.48 6.05 -8.79
N PHE A 31 0.48 6.05 -7.92
CA PHE A 31 -0.41 4.90 -7.73
C PHE A 31 -1.76 5.13 -8.38
N SER A 32 -2.53 4.07 -8.53
CA SER A 32 -3.80 4.12 -9.24
C SER A 32 -4.93 4.63 -8.33
N LYS A 33 -6.06 4.94 -8.97
CA LYS A 33 -7.28 5.32 -8.26
C LYS A 33 -7.94 4.16 -7.51
N PHE A 34 -7.42 2.94 -7.66
CA PHE A 34 -7.92 1.77 -6.93
C PHE A 34 -7.35 1.68 -5.52
N SER A 35 -6.34 2.48 -5.21
CA SER A 35 -5.77 2.57 -3.88
C SER A 35 -6.39 3.71 -3.10
N TYR A 36 -6.20 3.70 -1.78
CA TYR A 36 -6.80 4.67 -0.88
C TYR A 36 -5.72 5.44 -0.12
N GLN A 37 -6.09 6.61 0.37
CA GLN A 37 -5.21 7.41 1.22
C GLN A 37 -5.98 7.95 2.41
N GLN A 38 -5.42 7.75 3.61
CA GLN A 38 -5.97 8.30 4.83
C GLN A 38 -4.84 9.03 5.55
N GLY A 39 -4.85 10.35 5.48
CA GLY A 39 -3.76 11.16 6.00
C GLY A 39 -2.45 10.83 5.29
N HIS A 40 -1.42 10.51 6.04
CA HIS A 40 -0.11 10.14 5.51
C HIS A 40 0.01 8.66 5.15
N TRP A 41 -1.06 7.89 5.30
CA TRP A 41 -1.08 6.46 5.01
C TRP A 41 -1.66 6.20 3.62
N LEU A 42 -0.91 5.45 2.82
CA LEU A 42 -1.36 4.92 1.53
C LEU A 42 -1.75 3.47 1.74
N TYR A 43 -2.90 3.08 1.19
CA TYR A 43 -3.36 1.69 1.19
C TYR A 43 -3.35 1.22 -0.25
N LEU A 44 -2.26 0.53 -0.62
CA LEU A 44 -1.96 0.16 -2.00
C LEU A 44 -2.63 -1.17 -2.34
N GLU A 45 -3.51 -1.15 -3.35
CA GLU A 45 -4.25 -2.35 -3.72
C GLU A 45 -3.29 -3.45 -4.20
N GLU A 46 -3.69 -4.69 -3.97
CA GLU A 46 -2.77 -5.83 -4.06
C GLU A 46 -2.31 -6.18 -5.48
N ASP A 47 -3.12 -5.88 -6.50
CA ASP A 47 -2.82 -6.40 -7.85
C ASP A 47 -1.69 -5.65 -8.55
N VAL A 48 -1.67 -4.32 -8.45
CA VAL A 48 -0.72 -3.49 -9.18
C VAL A 48 0.08 -2.59 -8.24
N ASP A 49 -0.61 -1.79 -7.42
CA ASP A 49 0.05 -0.72 -6.67
C ASP A 49 0.98 -1.24 -5.58
N ALA A 50 0.56 -2.29 -4.85
CA ALA A 50 1.42 -2.89 -3.83
C ALA A 50 2.69 -3.46 -4.47
N PHE A 51 2.57 -4.12 -5.61
CA PHE A 51 3.71 -4.66 -6.32
C PHE A 51 4.64 -3.55 -6.80
N ARG A 52 4.09 -2.44 -7.26
CA ARG A 52 4.88 -1.29 -7.70
C ARG A 52 5.77 -0.77 -6.57
N PHE A 53 5.22 -0.65 -5.35
CA PHE A 53 6.00 -0.23 -4.20
C PHE A 53 7.06 -1.26 -3.83
N ILE A 54 6.67 -2.55 -3.76
CA ILE A 54 7.59 -3.62 -3.38
C ILE A 54 8.78 -3.67 -4.35
N LYS A 55 8.51 -3.56 -5.65
CA LYS A 55 9.58 -3.57 -6.66
C LYS A 55 10.51 -2.39 -6.49
N ALA A 56 9.99 -1.19 -6.30
CA ALA A 56 10.81 0.00 -6.08
C ALA A 56 11.66 -0.12 -4.81
N TYR A 57 11.07 -0.66 -3.75
CA TYR A 57 11.78 -0.90 -2.50
C TYR A 57 12.94 -1.87 -2.70
N MET A 58 12.71 -2.98 -3.38
CA MET A 58 13.75 -3.98 -3.66
C MET A 58 14.86 -3.42 -4.52
N ASP A 59 14.50 -2.64 -5.55
CA ASP A 59 15.48 -2.04 -6.44
C ASP A 59 16.40 -1.06 -5.70
N LYS A 60 15.87 -0.33 -4.73
CA LYS A 60 16.65 0.64 -3.98
C LYS A 60 17.44 0.02 -2.84
N ASN A 61 16.87 -0.94 -2.14
CA ASN A 61 17.44 -1.45 -0.89
C ASN A 61 18.12 -2.81 -1.03
N ASN A 62 17.99 -3.47 -2.17
CA ASN A 62 18.56 -4.80 -2.45
C ASN A 62 18.06 -5.87 -1.49
N ASN A 63 16.87 -5.68 -0.91
CA ASN A 63 16.22 -6.69 -0.09
C ASN A 63 14.70 -6.52 -0.14
N ILE A 64 14.00 -7.56 0.32
CA ILE A 64 12.54 -7.58 0.33
C ILE A 64 12.07 -6.89 1.61
N PRO A 65 11.03 -6.02 1.55
CA PRO A 65 10.46 -5.46 2.76
C PRO A 65 9.80 -6.54 3.61
N VAL A 66 9.84 -6.38 4.92
CA VAL A 66 9.11 -7.26 5.82
C VAL A 66 7.64 -6.87 5.81
N ILE A 67 6.76 -7.81 5.53
CA ILE A 67 5.32 -7.56 5.44
C ILE A 67 4.61 -8.46 6.44
N ARG A 68 3.74 -7.87 7.26
CA ARG A 68 2.90 -8.59 8.21
C ARG A 68 1.47 -8.53 7.76
N GLU A 69 0.83 -9.69 7.64
CA GLU A 69 -0.54 -9.79 7.20
C GLU A 69 -1.52 -9.70 8.36
N HIS A 70 -2.62 -8.98 8.12
CA HIS A 70 -3.77 -8.86 9.02
C HIS A 70 -5.01 -9.11 8.19
N SER A 71 -5.64 -10.26 8.38
CA SER A 71 -6.83 -10.63 7.62
C SER A 71 -8.09 -10.45 8.46
N SER A 72 -9.20 -10.18 7.78
CA SER A 72 -10.51 -10.04 8.39
C SER A 72 -11.51 -10.82 7.57
N ASP A 73 -12.51 -11.42 8.22
CA ASP A 73 -13.61 -12.09 7.55
C ASP A 73 -14.78 -11.14 7.25
N ARG A 74 -14.62 -9.85 7.57
CA ARG A 74 -15.60 -8.79 7.30
C ARG A 74 -15.00 -7.75 6.38
N PRO A 75 -15.84 -6.99 5.65
CA PRO A 75 -15.35 -5.89 4.81
C PRO A 75 -14.51 -4.90 5.62
N SER A 76 -13.36 -4.52 5.07
CA SER A 76 -12.44 -3.60 5.74
C SER A 76 -12.95 -2.16 5.69
N VAL A 77 -12.67 -1.40 6.75
CA VAL A 77 -12.95 0.04 6.78
C VAL A 77 -12.13 0.81 5.73
N ILE A 78 -11.04 0.21 5.22
CA ILE A 78 -10.22 0.83 4.18
C ILE A 78 -11.08 1.18 2.96
N ARG A 79 -12.10 0.39 2.66
CA ARG A 79 -13.01 0.65 1.55
C ARG A 79 -13.74 1.98 1.66
N ASN A 80 -13.79 2.57 2.86
CA ASN A 80 -14.47 3.83 3.12
C ASN A 80 -13.51 5.03 3.13
N TYR A 81 -12.21 4.80 2.96
CA TYR A 81 -11.23 5.87 2.92
C TYR A 81 -11.29 6.59 1.56
N PRO A 82 -10.81 7.84 1.49
CA PRO A 82 -10.70 8.52 0.22
C PRO A 82 -9.76 7.76 -0.72
N ARG A 83 -10.09 7.75 -2.00
CA ARG A 83 -9.18 7.23 -3.00
C ARG A 83 -8.00 8.17 -3.14
N ILE A 84 -6.85 7.63 -3.58
CA ILE A 84 -5.70 8.47 -3.87
C ILE A 84 -6.11 9.45 -4.96
N ALA A 85 -5.91 10.74 -4.69
CA ALA A 85 -6.28 11.78 -5.64
C ALA A 85 -5.39 11.68 -6.88
N ALA A 86 -6.03 11.67 -8.03
CA ALA A 86 -5.31 11.68 -9.29
C ALA A 86 -4.72 13.04 -9.57
#